data_4cf2c01f2d15265730f12bd832c02323
#
_entry.id   4cf2c01f2d15265730f12bd832c02323
#
_cell.length_a   1.000
_cell.length_b   1.000
_cell.length_c   1.000
_cell.angle_alpha   90.00
_cell.angle_beta   90.00
_cell.angle_gamma   90.00
#
_symmetry.space_group_name_H-M   'P 1'
#
loop_
_entity.id
_entity.type
_entity.pdbx_description
1 polymer ?
#
loop_
_entity_poly.entity_id
_entity_poly.type
_entity_poly.pdbx_seq_one_letter_code
_entity_poly.pdbx_strand_id
1 'polypeptide(L)'
;MKMIRAIVRRERESDIATALERSGFSALTKMDVLGRGRQRGIKIGSARYEEVSKLMLILVVEDKDVERAIDIIKISARTGNFGDGKIFVTPVEKAITVRTGEECL
;
A
#
# COMPACT_ATOMS: atom_id res chain seq x y z
N MET A 1 12.25 6.52 -10.65
CA MET A 1 11.23 6.61 -9.57
C MET A 1 10.02 5.80 -9.92
N LYS A 2 9.46 5.14 -8.92
CA LYS A 2 8.22 4.38 -9.07
C LYS A 2 7.26 4.73 -7.96
N MET A 3 5.99 4.75 -8.28
CA MET A 3 4.92 4.89 -7.29
C MET A 3 4.38 3.51 -6.96
N ILE A 4 4.36 3.20 -5.68
CA ILE A 4 3.80 1.96 -5.16
C ILE A 4 2.47 2.30 -4.51
N ARG A 5 1.41 1.62 -4.97
CA ARG A 5 0.09 1.69 -4.34
C ARG A 5 -0.23 0.31 -3.82
N ALA A 6 -0.48 0.22 -2.52
CA ALA A 6 -0.81 -1.04 -1.88
C ALA A 6 -2.18 -0.95 -1.24
N ILE A 7 -3.11 -1.79 -1.67
CA ILE A 7 -4.44 -1.87 -1.06
C ILE A 7 -4.40 -3.07 -0.14
N VAL A 8 -4.51 -2.81 1.17
CA VAL A 8 -4.25 -3.80 2.21
C VAL A 8 -5.33 -3.77 3.28
N ARG A 9 -5.28 -4.72 4.20
CA ARG A 9 -6.17 -4.76 5.36
C ARG A 9 -5.87 -3.58 6.29
N ARG A 10 -6.91 -2.95 6.78
CA ARG A 10 -6.77 -1.80 7.69
C ARG A 10 -6.04 -2.15 8.98
N GLU A 11 -6.26 -3.35 9.49
CA GLU A 11 -5.63 -3.81 10.74
C GLU A 11 -4.12 -4.04 10.61
N ARG A 12 -3.59 -4.01 9.38
CA ARG A 12 -2.15 -4.13 9.13
C ARG A 12 -1.43 -2.79 9.01
N GLU A 13 -2.15 -1.68 9.13
CA GLU A 13 -1.60 -0.35 8.94
C GLU A 13 -0.34 -0.09 9.78
N SER A 14 -0.43 -0.31 11.09
CA SER A 14 0.69 -0.04 11.99
C SER A 14 1.90 -0.91 11.68
N ASP A 15 1.68 -2.19 11.40
CA ASP A 15 2.76 -3.12 11.09
C ASP A 15 3.50 -2.70 9.82
N ILE A 16 2.75 -2.33 8.78
CA ILE A 16 3.33 -1.91 7.50
C ILE A 16 4.09 -0.59 7.66
N ALA A 17 3.45 0.40 8.28
CA ALA A 17 4.05 1.73 8.44
C ALA A 17 5.34 1.65 9.26
N THR A 18 5.33 0.88 10.34
CA THR A 18 6.51 0.69 11.19
C THR A 18 7.63 -0.01 10.43
N ALA A 19 7.31 -1.06 9.68
CA ALA A 19 8.29 -1.81 8.91
C ALA A 19 8.94 -0.95 7.82
N LEU A 20 8.14 -0.15 7.13
CA LEU A 20 8.64 0.78 6.11
C LEU A 20 9.54 1.84 6.71
N GLU A 21 9.11 2.45 7.82
CA GLU A 21 9.90 3.49 8.48
C GLU A 21 11.25 2.97 8.95
N ARG A 22 11.28 1.79 9.57
CA ARG A 22 12.53 1.15 10.02
C ARG A 22 13.50 0.86 8.89
N SER A 23 12.98 0.74 7.68
CA SER A 23 13.80 0.46 6.49
C SER A 23 14.14 1.70 5.68
N GLY A 24 13.85 2.88 6.22
CA GLY A 24 14.20 4.15 5.60
C GLY A 24 13.12 4.74 4.69
N PHE A 25 11.94 4.13 4.63
CA PHE A 25 10.80 4.63 3.85
C PHE A 25 9.82 5.35 4.78
N SER A 26 10.13 6.59 5.16
CA SER A 26 9.30 7.34 6.10
C SER A 26 8.16 8.12 5.45
N ALA A 27 8.32 8.54 4.19
CA ALA A 27 7.29 9.30 3.49
C ALA A 27 6.20 8.35 2.98
N LEU A 28 4.98 8.54 3.46
CA LEU A 28 3.88 7.63 3.20
C LEU A 28 2.56 8.39 3.20
N THR A 29 1.74 8.17 2.19
CA THR A 29 0.38 8.71 2.13
C THR A 29 -0.61 7.57 2.31
N LYS A 30 -1.66 7.81 3.09
CA LYS A 30 -2.69 6.82 3.39
C LYS A 30 -4.05 7.34 2.98
N MET A 31 -4.88 6.44 2.44
CA MET A 31 -6.26 6.76 2.06
C MET A 31 -7.18 5.61 2.46
N ASP A 32 -8.36 5.95 2.95
CA ASP A 32 -9.42 4.96 3.15
C ASP A 32 -10.11 4.70 1.83
N VAL A 33 -10.29 3.41 1.49
CA VAL A 33 -10.94 3.01 0.26
C VAL A 33 -11.92 1.86 0.52
N LEU A 34 -12.87 1.68 -0.39
CA LEU A 34 -13.74 0.52 -0.39
C LEU A 34 -13.28 -0.42 -1.48
N GLY A 35 -13.14 -1.70 -1.15
CA GLY A 35 -12.66 -2.69 -2.09
C GLY A 35 -13.53 -3.93 -2.13
N ARG A 36 -13.56 -4.56 -3.31
CA ARG A 36 -14.18 -5.86 -3.50
C ARG A 36 -13.19 -6.72 -4.27
N GLY A 37 -12.79 -7.82 -3.66
CA GLY A 37 -11.84 -8.73 -4.27
C GLY A 37 -12.49 -9.64 -5.31
N ARG A 38 -11.67 -10.50 -5.92
CA ARG A 38 -12.12 -11.45 -6.94
C ARG A 38 -13.10 -12.47 -6.40
N GLN A 39 -13.08 -12.71 -5.09
CA GLN A 39 -14.03 -13.56 -4.40
C GLN A 39 -15.40 -12.90 -4.20
N ARG A 40 -15.58 -11.67 -4.68
CA ARG A 40 -16.81 -10.89 -4.61
C ARG A 40 -17.27 -10.60 -3.18
N GLY A 41 -16.34 -10.15 -2.33
CA GLY A 41 -16.64 -9.73 -0.98
C GLY A 41 -16.35 -10.79 0.06
N ILE A 42 -16.79 -10.54 1.27
CA ILE A 42 -16.53 -11.40 2.43
C ILE A 42 -17.87 -11.94 2.97
N LYS A 43 -17.89 -13.24 3.22
CA LYS A 43 -19.04 -13.90 3.82
C LYS A 43 -18.76 -14.12 5.31
N ILE A 44 -19.62 -13.56 6.16
CA ILE A 44 -19.56 -13.77 7.61
C ILE A 44 -20.89 -14.39 8.05
N GLY A 45 -20.85 -15.65 8.45
CA GLY A 45 -22.06 -16.38 8.76
C GLY A 45 -22.97 -16.49 7.53
N SER A 46 -24.20 -15.97 7.64
CA SER A 46 -25.15 -15.91 6.52
C SER A 46 -25.10 -14.57 5.78
N ALA A 47 -24.32 -13.60 6.27
CA ALA A 47 -24.21 -12.29 5.65
C ALA A 47 -23.03 -12.25 4.69
N ARG A 48 -23.22 -11.56 3.55
CA ARG A 48 -22.17 -11.35 2.55
C ARG A 48 -21.94 -9.87 2.36
N TYR A 49 -20.69 -9.47 2.51
CA TYR A 49 -20.28 -8.07 2.32
C TYR A 49 -19.59 -7.96 0.97
N GLU A 50 -20.22 -7.26 0.03
CA GLU A 50 -19.69 -7.07 -1.32
C GLU A 50 -18.48 -6.14 -1.32
N GLU A 51 -18.51 -5.11 -0.47
CA GLU A 51 -17.43 -4.14 -0.35
C GLU A 51 -16.91 -4.09 1.07
N VAL A 52 -15.61 -3.98 1.21
CA VAL A 52 -14.91 -3.98 2.49
C VAL A 52 -14.05 -2.73 2.57
N SER A 53 -14.05 -2.10 3.74
CA SER A 53 -13.16 -0.98 4.02
C SER A 53 -11.72 -1.46 4.01
N LYS A 54 -10.91 -0.82 3.19
CA LYS A 54 -9.49 -1.13 3.01
C LYS A 54 -8.66 0.14 3.19
N LEU A 55 -7.36 -0.05 3.28
CA LEU A 55 -6.40 1.03 3.33
C LEU A 55 -5.58 1.03 2.05
N MET A 56 -5.44 2.18 1.42
CA MET A 56 -4.48 2.35 0.33
C MET A 56 -3.27 3.11 0.85
N LEU A 57 -2.10 2.52 0.67
CA LEU A 57 -0.82 3.15 0.97
C LEU A 57 -0.19 3.58 -0.34
N ILE A 58 0.35 4.80 -0.36
CA ILE A 58 1.01 5.34 -1.53
C ILE A 58 2.39 5.84 -1.10
N LEU A 59 3.42 5.35 -1.78
CA LEU A 59 4.77 5.87 -1.59
C LEU A 59 5.50 5.87 -2.93
N VAL A 60 6.45 6.79 -3.07
CA VAL A 60 7.30 6.89 -4.24
C VAL A 60 8.72 6.58 -3.80
N VAL A 61 9.39 5.71 -4.54
CA VAL A 61 10.75 5.27 -4.22
C VAL A 61 11.62 5.30 -5.46
N GLU A 62 12.93 5.32 -5.25
CA GLU A 62 13.87 5.18 -6.35
C GLU A 62 13.79 3.77 -6.93
N ASP A 63 14.15 3.62 -8.21
CA ASP A 63 14.08 2.32 -8.89
C ASP A 63 14.83 1.22 -8.14
N LYS A 64 15.98 1.54 -7.58
CA LYS A 64 16.79 0.58 -6.83
C LYS A 64 16.14 0.05 -5.56
N ASP A 65 15.13 0.76 -5.03
CA ASP A 65 14.48 0.44 -3.76
C ASP A 65 13.13 -0.26 -3.93
N VAL A 66 12.64 -0.40 -5.17
CA VAL A 66 11.28 -0.90 -5.44
C VAL A 66 11.08 -2.30 -4.85
N GLU A 67 11.96 -3.22 -5.17
CA GLU A 67 11.80 -4.62 -4.72
C GLU A 67 11.86 -4.72 -3.20
N ARG A 68 12.73 -3.96 -2.57
CA ARG A 68 12.85 -3.93 -1.11
C ARG A 68 11.56 -3.42 -0.46
N ALA A 69 11.00 -2.35 -1.00
CA ALA A 69 9.74 -1.79 -0.49
C ALA A 69 8.58 -2.77 -0.67
N ILE A 70 8.49 -3.41 -1.84
CA ILE A 70 7.47 -4.42 -2.12
C ILE A 70 7.57 -5.58 -1.12
N ASP A 71 8.77 -6.09 -0.87
CA ASP A 71 8.97 -7.21 0.05
C ASP A 71 8.55 -6.85 1.47
N ILE A 72 8.86 -5.65 1.92
CA ILE A 72 8.47 -5.17 3.25
C ILE A 72 6.94 -5.15 3.37
N ILE A 73 6.25 -4.61 2.37
CA ILE A 73 4.79 -4.56 2.37
C ILE A 73 4.19 -5.97 2.35
N LYS A 74 4.71 -6.85 1.50
CA LYS A 74 4.23 -8.24 1.41
C LYS A 74 4.33 -8.94 2.75
N ILE A 75 5.48 -8.86 3.40
CA ILE A 75 5.73 -9.55 4.67
C ILE A 75 4.85 -8.99 5.77
N SER A 76 4.73 -7.67 5.87
CA SER A 76 3.99 -7.01 6.95
C SER A 76 2.48 -7.02 6.77
N ALA A 77 1.98 -7.12 5.53
CA ALA A 77 0.55 -7.09 5.22
C ALA A 77 -0.09 -8.47 5.12
N ARG A 78 0.70 -9.50 4.89
CA ARG A 78 0.20 -10.84 4.55
C ARG A 78 -0.40 -11.57 5.74
N THR A 79 -1.57 -12.19 5.52
CA THR A 79 -2.17 -13.17 6.44
C THR A 79 -2.21 -14.56 5.82
N GLY A 80 -2.15 -14.65 4.50
CA GLY A 80 -2.29 -15.89 3.75
C GLY A 80 -3.73 -16.16 3.33
N ASN A 81 -4.66 -15.27 3.65
CA ASN A 81 -6.08 -15.42 3.33
C ASN A 81 -6.51 -14.47 2.20
N PHE A 82 -7.64 -14.80 1.58
CA PHE A 82 -8.26 -13.87 0.62
C PHE A 82 -8.55 -12.55 1.31
N GLY A 83 -8.32 -11.45 0.60
CA GLY A 83 -8.52 -10.13 1.16
C GLY A 83 -7.25 -9.46 1.64
N ASP A 84 -6.09 -10.12 1.53
CA ASP A 84 -4.81 -9.52 1.91
C ASP A 84 -4.47 -8.29 1.07
N GLY A 85 -4.95 -8.24 -0.16
CA GLY A 85 -4.82 -7.06 -0.99
C GLY A 85 -3.89 -7.23 -2.18
N LYS A 86 -3.48 -6.10 -2.74
CA LYS A 86 -2.70 -6.07 -3.97
C LYS A 86 -1.77 -4.88 -3.98
N ILE A 87 -0.64 -5.05 -4.64
CA ILE A 87 0.37 -4.00 -4.79
C ILE A 87 0.49 -3.66 -6.27
N PHE A 88 0.42 -2.37 -6.59
CA PHE A 88 0.59 -1.86 -7.94
C PHE A 88 1.81 -0.96 -8.00
N VAL A 89 2.57 -1.06 -9.08
CA VAL A 89 3.76 -0.24 -9.29
C VAL A 89 3.63 0.46 -10.65
N THR A 90 3.80 1.78 -10.66
CA THR A 90 3.77 2.56 -11.89
C THR A 90 4.97 3.50 -11.95
N PRO A 91 5.44 3.83 -13.16
CA PRO A 91 6.50 4.83 -13.31
C PRO A 91 6.04 6.21 -12.83
N VAL A 92 6.99 6.98 -12.29
CA VAL A 92 6.79 8.38 -11.96
C VAL A 92 7.78 9.19 -12.81
N GLU A 93 7.25 10.03 -13.68
CA GLU A 93 8.09 10.83 -14.58
C GLU A 93 8.77 11.97 -13.83
N LYS A 94 8.08 12.56 -12.86
CA LYS A 94 8.57 13.75 -12.19
C LYS A 94 7.98 13.84 -10.78
N ALA A 95 8.80 14.24 -9.84
CA ALA A 95 8.37 14.57 -8.48
C ALA A 95 8.92 15.94 -8.12
N ILE A 96 8.07 16.82 -7.60
CA ILE A 96 8.44 18.17 -7.24
C ILE A 96 8.07 18.42 -5.79
N THR A 97 9.02 18.87 -5.00
CA THR A 97 8.78 19.26 -3.62
C THR A 97 8.11 20.64 -3.60
N VAL A 98 6.88 20.69 -3.11
CA VAL A 98 6.10 21.93 -3.13
C VAL A 98 6.79 23.05 -2.38
N ARG A 99 7.37 22.76 -1.21
CA ARG A 99 8.02 23.78 -0.38
C ARG A 99 9.18 24.51 -1.09
N THR A 100 9.99 23.77 -1.83
CA THR A 100 11.20 24.31 -2.44
C THR A 100 11.11 24.53 -3.95
N GLY A 101 10.14 23.88 -4.59
CA GLY A 101 10.03 23.85 -6.06
C GLY A 101 11.07 22.96 -6.72
N GLU A 102 11.86 22.23 -5.94
CA GLU A 102 12.90 21.36 -6.48
C GLU A 102 12.32 20.07 -7.07
N GLU A 103 12.90 19.63 -8.17
CA GLU A 103 12.55 18.39 -8.84
C GLU A 103 13.37 17.26 -8.22
N CYS A 104 12.81 16.64 -7.18
CA CYS A 104 13.48 15.57 -6.44
C CYS A 104 12.45 14.73 -5.68
N LEU A 105 12.88 13.56 -5.27
CA LEU A 105 12.06 12.68 -4.45
C LEU A 105 12.07 13.06 -2.97
#